data_6def7128afc6e73117c17e6f74ff3fb6
#
_entry.id   6def7128afc6e73117c17e6f74ff3fb6
#
_cell.length_a   1.000
_cell.length_b   1.000
_cell.length_c   1.000
_cell.angle_alpha   90.00
_cell.angle_beta   90.00
_cell.angle_gamma   90.00
#
_symmetry.space_group_name_H-M   'P 1'
#
loop_
_entity.id
_entity.type
_entity.pdbx_description
1 polymer ?
#
loop_
_entity_poly.entity_id
_entity_poly.type
_entity_poly.pdbx_seq_one_letter_code
_entity_poly.pdbx_strand_id
1 'polypeptide(L)'
;MKIPKQISFAAFCRNILQEPISLSWIAAYKALDGLPLTSSELELWRAMSGRDDCTSRDYPELTAIKGRRSQGTKTACKYLAYKIHTENYRRYAAKGDRLRVPIVAQSKDVAREIVSYLTDFYRNTDLRSEVETDGLLKGSIDLKNGFVVSVQTCSFRAPRGITAPLALCDEVGIWRAEGADIDREVVRSLTPAMIQFPNRKLILLGSPWTKVGVLFDRWERRFEDGDRLVLHCPTPLMNSTIPAEELERERVADPQNYRREFLAEWLDDVDQFLPDSDISVAVRTGVREQPFADVLKAHYVAAIDASGLSGKDRFTFAIGHRSKRGSDDVTNLDLLRGWSRRGVKEVVDEIALTLKTYSLKTVYADQFGFPFLKELLSLRGIEVIQLPWSARNKPEIFLTLKLPLSQGNLKLLDHPESLRELRLLECRRTSGGHSAISAPRGQHDDYACVIAMLNWQCRKNQDRGWGLLVSPGRRTVEF
;
A
#
# COMPACT_ATOMS: atom_id res chain seq x y z
N MET A 1 -14.88 2.33 -41.45
CA MET A 1 -16.11 1.52 -41.15
C MET A 1 -16.77 2.17 -39.91
N LYS A 2 -18.09 2.44 -39.93
CA LYS A 2 -18.74 2.97 -38.72
C LYS A 2 -18.94 1.81 -37.74
N ILE A 3 -18.36 1.89 -36.56
CA ILE A 3 -18.55 0.91 -35.47
C ILE A 3 -20.03 0.96 -35.07
N PRO A 4 -20.77 -0.18 -35.09
CA PRO A 4 -22.16 -0.21 -34.68
C PRO A 4 -22.28 0.18 -33.17
N LYS A 5 -23.15 1.15 -32.86
CA LYS A 5 -23.37 1.59 -31.47
C LYS A 5 -23.91 0.51 -30.55
N GLN A 6 -24.49 -0.56 -31.07
CA GLN A 6 -25.08 -1.67 -30.33
C GLN A 6 -24.21 -2.95 -30.35
N ILE A 7 -22.94 -2.84 -30.75
CA ILE A 7 -22.03 -3.98 -30.71
C ILE A 7 -21.76 -4.39 -29.26
N SER A 8 -21.81 -5.70 -28.95
CA SER A 8 -21.40 -6.16 -27.62
C SER A 8 -19.88 -6.10 -27.44
N PHE A 9 -19.39 -6.01 -26.22
CA PHE A 9 -17.95 -5.98 -25.92
C PHE A 9 -17.21 -7.20 -26.49
N ALA A 10 -17.79 -8.39 -26.32
CA ALA A 10 -17.22 -9.61 -26.91
C ALA A 10 -17.12 -9.57 -28.44
N ALA A 11 -18.17 -9.06 -29.12
CA ALA A 11 -18.17 -8.90 -30.57
C ALA A 11 -17.20 -7.79 -31.03
N PHE A 12 -17.06 -6.71 -30.28
CA PHE A 12 -16.07 -5.66 -30.53
C PHE A 12 -14.63 -6.23 -30.46
N CYS A 13 -14.31 -7.00 -29.43
CA CYS A 13 -13.01 -7.63 -29.30
C CYS A 13 -12.71 -8.59 -30.45
N ARG A 14 -13.70 -9.42 -30.85
CA ARG A 14 -13.53 -10.40 -31.94
C ARG A 14 -13.45 -9.76 -33.32
N ASN A 15 -14.38 -8.86 -33.63
CA ASN A 15 -14.61 -8.39 -34.98
C ASN A 15 -13.82 -7.12 -35.32
N ILE A 16 -13.59 -6.24 -34.32
CA ILE A 16 -12.91 -4.96 -34.54
C ILE A 16 -11.44 -5.06 -34.13
N LEU A 17 -11.17 -5.59 -32.94
CA LEU A 17 -9.80 -5.74 -32.45
C LEU A 17 -9.12 -7.02 -32.94
N GLN A 18 -9.88 -7.97 -33.50
CA GLN A 18 -9.40 -9.27 -33.96
C GLN A 18 -8.71 -10.11 -32.89
N GLU A 19 -9.03 -9.83 -31.63
CA GLU A 19 -8.49 -10.52 -30.47
C GLU A 19 -9.62 -10.95 -29.53
N PRO A 20 -9.86 -12.25 -29.34
CA PRO A 20 -10.87 -12.74 -28.42
C PRO A 20 -10.54 -12.41 -26.97
N ILE A 21 -11.54 -12.53 -26.12
CA ILE A 21 -11.46 -12.30 -24.67
C ILE A 21 -12.06 -13.51 -23.95
N SER A 22 -11.54 -13.85 -22.76
CA SER A 22 -12.08 -14.94 -21.96
C SER A 22 -13.51 -14.66 -21.47
N LEU A 23 -14.27 -15.72 -21.26
CA LEU A 23 -15.67 -15.60 -20.76
C LEU A 23 -15.71 -14.94 -19.39
N SER A 24 -14.72 -15.17 -18.54
CA SER A 24 -14.61 -14.54 -17.21
C SER A 24 -14.50 -13.02 -17.30
N TRP A 25 -13.67 -12.49 -18.21
CA TRP A 25 -13.59 -11.05 -18.43
C TRP A 25 -14.84 -10.48 -19.12
N ILE A 26 -15.51 -11.25 -19.98
CA ILE A 26 -16.82 -10.86 -20.53
C ILE A 26 -17.83 -10.70 -19.41
N ALA A 27 -17.94 -11.68 -18.51
CA ALA A 27 -18.83 -11.63 -17.35
C ALA A 27 -18.52 -10.43 -16.45
N ALA A 28 -17.24 -10.18 -16.16
CA ALA A 28 -16.81 -9.06 -15.34
C ALA A 28 -17.24 -7.70 -15.92
N TYR A 29 -17.02 -7.47 -17.22
CA TYR A 29 -17.37 -6.18 -17.85
C TYR A 29 -18.87 -6.05 -18.15
N LYS A 30 -19.59 -7.15 -18.41
CA LYS A 30 -21.05 -7.12 -18.47
C LYS A 30 -21.65 -6.73 -17.12
N ALA A 31 -21.15 -7.30 -16.04
CA ALA A 31 -21.58 -6.96 -14.69
C ALA A 31 -21.23 -5.50 -14.34
N LEU A 32 -20.06 -5.00 -14.74
CA LEU A 32 -19.67 -3.60 -14.58
C LEU A 32 -20.66 -2.64 -15.27
N ASP A 33 -21.16 -3.03 -16.44
CA ASP A 33 -22.13 -2.25 -17.23
C ASP A 33 -23.60 -2.54 -16.85
N GLY A 34 -23.88 -3.35 -15.84
CA GLY A 34 -25.23 -3.73 -15.43
C GLY A 34 -25.99 -4.57 -16.45
N LEU A 35 -25.27 -5.24 -17.36
CA LEU A 35 -25.86 -6.05 -18.42
C LEU A 35 -26.23 -7.46 -17.91
N PRO A 36 -27.28 -8.09 -18.45
CA PRO A 36 -27.68 -9.43 -18.06
C PRO A 36 -26.59 -10.46 -18.39
N LEU A 37 -26.36 -11.39 -17.45
CA LEU A 37 -25.41 -12.49 -17.60
C LEU A 37 -26.14 -13.76 -18.06
N THR A 38 -25.50 -14.56 -18.90
CA THR A 38 -25.92 -15.94 -19.20
C THR A 38 -25.66 -16.84 -17.99
N SER A 39 -26.20 -18.06 -17.97
CA SER A 39 -25.97 -19.01 -16.87
C SER A 39 -24.48 -19.26 -16.61
N SER A 40 -23.70 -19.50 -17.66
CA SER A 40 -22.24 -19.71 -17.53
C SER A 40 -21.50 -18.45 -17.06
N GLU A 41 -21.91 -17.26 -17.50
CA GLU A 41 -21.33 -16.00 -17.01
C GLU A 41 -21.70 -15.73 -15.55
N LEU A 42 -22.88 -16.14 -15.10
CA LEU A 42 -23.35 -16.01 -13.72
C LEU A 42 -22.54 -16.90 -12.77
N GLU A 43 -22.20 -18.12 -13.17
CA GLU A 43 -21.31 -19.00 -12.41
C GLU A 43 -19.91 -18.35 -12.22
N LEU A 44 -19.34 -17.81 -13.29
CA LEU A 44 -18.07 -17.07 -13.22
C LEU A 44 -18.16 -15.80 -12.35
N TRP A 45 -19.27 -15.09 -12.48
CA TRP A 45 -19.58 -13.94 -11.63
C TRP A 45 -19.57 -14.30 -10.15
N ARG A 46 -20.27 -15.36 -9.75
CA ARG A 46 -20.31 -15.84 -8.36
C ARG A 46 -18.92 -16.17 -7.85
N ALA A 47 -18.14 -16.87 -8.68
CA ALA A 47 -16.75 -17.22 -8.34
C ALA A 47 -15.86 -15.97 -8.14
N MET A 48 -16.06 -14.90 -8.93
CA MET A 48 -15.27 -13.67 -8.83
C MET A 48 -15.75 -12.72 -7.74
N SER A 49 -17.07 -12.58 -7.57
CA SER A 49 -17.65 -11.58 -6.67
C SER A 49 -17.82 -12.08 -5.24
N GLY A 50 -17.95 -13.40 -5.05
CA GLY A 50 -18.38 -14.00 -3.78
C GLY A 50 -19.83 -13.65 -3.41
N ARG A 51 -20.67 -13.23 -4.37
CA ARG A 51 -22.08 -12.87 -4.19
C ARG A 51 -22.96 -13.84 -4.95
N ASP A 52 -24.14 -14.12 -4.43
CA ASP A 52 -25.13 -15.00 -5.08
C ASP A 52 -25.90 -14.29 -6.20
N ASP A 53 -26.22 -13.01 -6.01
CA ASP A 53 -27.04 -12.21 -6.90
C ASP A 53 -26.21 -11.21 -7.71
N CYS A 54 -26.34 -11.24 -9.03
CA CYS A 54 -25.84 -10.21 -9.90
C CYS A 54 -26.93 -9.14 -10.07
N THR A 55 -26.73 -7.99 -9.46
CA THR A 55 -27.61 -6.84 -9.65
C THR A 55 -27.41 -6.24 -11.03
N SER A 56 -28.49 -5.94 -11.78
CA SER A 56 -28.45 -5.22 -13.06
C SER A 56 -28.15 -3.72 -12.83
N ARG A 57 -27.03 -3.44 -12.15
CA ARG A 57 -26.60 -2.08 -11.80
C ARG A 57 -25.35 -1.71 -12.59
N ASP A 58 -25.35 -0.52 -13.17
CA ASP A 58 -24.17 0.09 -13.76
C ASP A 58 -23.25 0.64 -12.68
N TYR A 59 -22.01 0.10 -12.57
CA TYR A 59 -21.04 0.51 -11.55
C TYR A 59 -20.07 1.54 -12.13
N PRO A 60 -19.82 2.66 -11.44
CA PRO A 60 -18.83 3.65 -11.86
C PRO A 60 -17.37 3.22 -11.62
N GLU A 61 -17.13 2.20 -10.79
CA GLU A 61 -15.77 1.73 -10.46
C GLU A 61 -15.71 0.19 -10.49
N LEU A 62 -14.67 -0.34 -11.15
CA LEU A 62 -14.26 -1.74 -11.07
C LEU A 62 -12.92 -1.82 -10.34
N THR A 63 -12.84 -2.61 -9.29
CA THR A 63 -11.58 -3.02 -8.67
C THR A 63 -11.39 -4.52 -8.86
N ALA A 64 -10.39 -4.92 -9.65
CA ALA A 64 -10.05 -6.33 -9.86
C ALA A 64 -8.76 -6.70 -9.13
N ILE A 65 -8.91 -7.56 -8.11
CA ILE A 65 -7.80 -8.19 -7.41
C ILE A 65 -7.36 -9.37 -8.27
N LYS A 66 -6.27 -9.18 -9.03
CA LYS A 66 -5.90 -10.08 -10.12
C LYS A 66 -4.62 -10.86 -9.86
N GLY A 67 -4.59 -12.11 -10.33
CA GLY A 67 -3.36 -12.88 -10.42
C GLY A 67 -2.50 -12.46 -11.63
N ARG A 68 -1.21 -12.76 -11.58
CA ARG A 68 -0.29 -12.58 -12.71
C ARG A 68 -0.76 -13.40 -13.91
N ARG A 69 -0.59 -12.85 -15.13
CA ARG A 69 -1.00 -13.49 -16.37
C ARG A 69 -2.51 -13.70 -16.52
N SER A 70 -3.34 -13.11 -15.68
CA SER A 70 -4.81 -13.11 -15.83
C SER A 70 -5.33 -12.31 -17.03
N GLN A 71 -4.45 -11.64 -17.79
CA GLN A 71 -4.76 -10.75 -18.93
C GLN A 71 -5.53 -9.47 -18.55
N GLY A 72 -5.55 -9.07 -17.28
CA GLY A 72 -6.33 -7.92 -16.79
C GLY A 72 -6.00 -6.61 -17.49
N THR A 73 -4.72 -6.25 -17.58
CA THR A 73 -4.25 -5.01 -18.21
C THR A 73 -4.66 -4.90 -19.67
N LYS A 74 -4.37 -5.96 -20.48
CA LYS A 74 -4.72 -5.98 -21.91
C LYS A 74 -6.23 -5.91 -22.11
N THR A 75 -7.00 -6.61 -21.28
CA THR A 75 -8.45 -6.65 -21.36
C THR A 75 -9.07 -5.31 -20.95
N ALA A 76 -8.51 -4.63 -19.94
CA ALA A 76 -8.93 -3.27 -19.57
C ALA A 76 -8.69 -2.28 -20.73
N CYS A 77 -7.56 -2.35 -21.41
CA CYS A 77 -7.29 -1.54 -22.60
C CYS A 77 -8.32 -1.80 -23.71
N LYS A 78 -8.71 -3.06 -23.96
CA LYS A 78 -9.79 -3.40 -24.91
C LYS A 78 -11.13 -2.80 -24.48
N TYR A 79 -11.45 -2.87 -23.18
CA TYR A 79 -12.69 -2.31 -22.67
C TYR A 79 -12.72 -0.78 -22.77
N LEU A 80 -11.63 -0.09 -22.48
CA LEU A 80 -11.53 1.35 -22.69
C LEU A 80 -11.73 1.72 -24.16
N ALA A 81 -11.06 1.01 -25.09
CA ALA A 81 -11.26 1.22 -26.53
C ALA A 81 -12.73 0.99 -26.93
N TYR A 82 -13.37 -0.07 -26.43
CA TYR A 82 -14.78 -0.33 -26.64
C TYR A 82 -15.66 0.83 -26.19
N LYS A 83 -15.50 1.31 -24.94
CA LYS A 83 -16.32 2.40 -24.39
C LYS A 83 -16.10 3.72 -25.13
N ILE A 84 -14.86 4.05 -25.57
CA ILE A 84 -14.53 5.25 -26.35
C ILE A 84 -15.33 5.29 -27.66
N HIS A 85 -15.56 4.13 -28.31
CA HIS A 85 -16.17 4.07 -29.62
C HIS A 85 -17.67 3.75 -29.60
N THR A 86 -18.20 3.26 -28.48
CA THR A 86 -19.62 2.87 -28.39
C THR A 86 -20.46 3.82 -27.53
N GLU A 87 -19.86 4.51 -26.59
CA GLU A 87 -20.56 5.41 -25.65
C GLU A 87 -20.52 6.87 -26.11
N ASN A 88 -21.62 7.61 -25.88
CA ASN A 88 -21.69 9.02 -26.20
C ASN A 88 -21.35 9.92 -25.00
N TYR A 89 -20.08 9.98 -24.64
CA TYR A 89 -19.61 10.87 -23.56
C TYR A 89 -19.65 12.36 -23.93
N ARG A 90 -19.64 12.69 -25.23
CA ARG A 90 -19.66 14.08 -25.71
C ARG A 90 -20.87 14.86 -25.26
N ARG A 91 -22.00 14.20 -25.03
CA ARG A 91 -23.23 14.86 -24.54
C ARG A 91 -23.09 15.48 -23.14
N TYR A 92 -22.08 15.07 -22.38
CA TYR A 92 -21.82 15.57 -21.01
C TYR A 92 -20.60 16.51 -20.93
N ALA A 93 -19.90 16.76 -22.04
CA ALA A 93 -18.73 17.61 -22.12
C ALA A 93 -19.06 18.96 -22.76
N ALA A 94 -18.33 20.01 -22.35
CA ALA A 94 -18.46 21.30 -22.99
C ALA A 94 -17.94 21.28 -24.43
N LYS A 95 -18.46 22.20 -25.24
CA LYS A 95 -18.00 22.33 -26.62
C LYS A 95 -16.53 22.79 -26.63
N GLY A 96 -15.68 21.99 -27.28
CA GLY A 96 -14.22 22.25 -27.29
C GLY A 96 -13.41 21.46 -26.26
N ASP A 97 -14.05 20.82 -25.26
CA ASP A 97 -13.32 19.95 -24.34
C ASP A 97 -12.66 18.79 -25.07
N ARG A 98 -11.41 18.49 -24.70
CA ARG A 98 -10.77 17.22 -25.04
C ARG A 98 -11.04 16.20 -23.94
N LEU A 99 -11.69 15.11 -24.29
CA LEU A 99 -11.97 14.00 -23.36
C LEU A 99 -10.71 13.14 -23.19
N ARG A 100 -10.17 13.13 -21.99
CA ARG A 100 -8.97 12.34 -21.70
C ARG A 100 -9.31 10.98 -21.11
N VAL A 101 -8.49 10.00 -21.45
CA VAL A 101 -8.51 8.66 -20.85
C VAL A 101 -7.12 8.42 -20.25
N PRO A 102 -6.90 8.86 -18.99
CA PRO A 102 -5.62 8.63 -18.32
C PRO A 102 -5.48 7.15 -17.96
N ILE A 103 -4.35 6.58 -18.33
CA ILE A 103 -3.92 5.25 -17.91
C ILE A 103 -2.68 5.45 -17.07
N VAL A 104 -2.76 5.08 -15.79
CA VAL A 104 -1.67 5.24 -14.83
C VAL A 104 -1.06 3.87 -14.55
N ALA A 105 0.23 3.75 -14.81
CA ALA A 105 1.01 2.52 -14.64
C ALA A 105 2.07 2.70 -13.54
N GLN A 106 2.48 1.61 -12.92
CA GLN A 106 3.46 1.60 -11.85
C GLN A 106 4.84 2.14 -12.29
N SER A 107 5.29 1.71 -13.47
CA SER A 107 6.63 2.01 -13.97
C SER A 107 6.64 2.37 -15.45
N LYS A 108 7.79 2.91 -15.92
CA LYS A 108 7.96 3.21 -17.35
C LYS A 108 7.89 1.95 -18.24
N ASP A 109 8.29 0.79 -17.73
CA ASP A 109 8.30 -0.45 -18.50
C ASP A 109 6.87 -0.97 -18.67
N VAL A 110 6.06 -0.99 -17.60
CA VAL A 110 4.63 -1.31 -17.67
C VAL A 110 3.90 -0.31 -18.56
N ALA A 111 4.21 0.98 -18.44
CA ALA A 111 3.63 2.00 -19.33
C ALA A 111 3.93 1.73 -20.80
N ARG A 112 5.18 1.32 -21.15
CA ARG A 112 5.52 0.96 -22.54
C ARG A 112 4.75 -0.25 -23.05
N GLU A 113 4.53 -1.26 -22.21
CA GLU A 113 3.74 -2.43 -22.58
C GLU A 113 2.28 -2.05 -22.88
N ILE A 114 1.68 -1.20 -22.04
CA ILE A 114 0.32 -0.68 -22.26
C ILE A 114 0.25 0.14 -23.56
N VAL A 115 1.23 1.01 -23.79
CA VAL A 115 1.34 1.80 -25.04
C VAL A 115 1.44 0.85 -26.24
N SER A 116 2.19 -0.25 -26.12
CA SER A 116 2.30 -1.25 -27.20
C SER A 116 0.95 -1.88 -27.53
N TYR A 117 0.17 -2.31 -26.52
CA TYR A 117 -1.18 -2.86 -26.74
C TYR A 117 -2.11 -1.85 -27.43
N LEU A 118 -2.16 -0.62 -26.93
CA LEU A 118 -3.00 0.42 -27.51
C LEU A 118 -2.57 0.78 -28.93
N THR A 119 -1.25 0.90 -29.16
CA THR A 119 -0.72 1.19 -30.50
C THR A 119 -1.08 0.08 -31.48
N ASP A 120 -1.03 -1.18 -31.05
CA ASP A 120 -1.43 -2.30 -31.89
C ASP A 120 -2.92 -2.23 -32.25
N PHE A 121 -3.80 -1.97 -31.26
CA PHE A 121 -5.24 -1.80 -31.53
C PHE A 121 -5.52 -0.68 -32.53
N TYR A 122 -4.88 0.48 -32.36
CA TYR A 122 -5.13 1.65 -33.20
C TYR A 122 -4.28 1.72 -34.48
N ARG A 123 -3.37 0.80 -34.71
CA ARG A 123 -2.55 0.75 -35.92
C ARG A 123 -2.92 -0.42 -36.84
N ASN A 124 -3.19 -1.57 -36.24
CA ASN A 124 -3.28 -2.84 -36.94
C ASN A 124 -4.72 -3.40 -37.06
N THR A 125 -5.73 -2.63 -36.58
CA THR A 125 -7.15 -3.02 -36.66
C THR A 125 -7.97 -1.96 -37.36
N ASP A 126 -9.27 -2.17 -37.45
CA ASP A 126 -10.24 -1.23 -38.06
C ASP A 126 -10.26 0.14 -37.34
N LEU A 127 -9.74 0.22 -36.10
CA LEU A 127 -9.62 1.47 -35.35
C LEU A 127 -8.59 2.44 -35.93
N ARG A 128 -7.77 2.01 -36.88
CA ARG A 128 -6.79 2.88 -37.53
C ARG A 128 -7.44 4.10 -38.19
N SER A 129 -8.63 3.93 -38.76
CA SER A 129 -9.41 5.03 -39.38
C SER A 129 -9.87 6.09 -38.36
N GLU A 130 -9.90 5.79 -37.06
CA GLU A 130 -10.35 6.66 -35.99
C GLU A 130 -9.22 7.53 -35.39
N VAL A 131 -7.97 7.29 -35.76
CA VAL A 131 -6.82 8.06 -35.29
C VAL A 131 -6.69 9.36 -36.09
N GLU A 132 -6.39 10.47 -35.41
CA GLU A 132 -6.05 11.74 -36.05
C GLU A 132 -4.78 11.60 -36.91
N THR A 133 -4.63 12.47 -37.93
CA THR A 133 -3.38 12.57 -38.66
C THR A 133 -2.25 12.90 -37.65
N ASP A 134 -1.20 12.07 -37.63
CA ASP A 134 -0.13 12.15 -36.66
C ASP A 134 -0.54 11.96 -35.17
N GLY A 135 -1.73 11.39 -34.93
CA GLY A 135 -2.30 11.21 -33.60
C GLY A 135 -1.65 10.10 -32.76
N LEU A 136 -0.76 9.26 -33.34
CA LEU A 136 0.00 8.25 -32.60
C LEU A 136 1.31 8.85 -32.09
N LEU A 137 1.22 9.50 -30.93
CA LEU A 137 2.35 10.15 -30.28
C LEU A 137 3.04 9.18 -29.29
N LYS A 138 4.23 9.54 -28.86
CA LYS A 138 4.97 8.79 -27.84
C LYS A 138 4.24 8.87 -26.49
N GLY A 139 3.45 7.85 -26.16
CA GLY A 139 2.69 7.75 -24.90
C GLY A 139 1.27 8.32 -24.93
N SER A 140 0.77 8.79 -26.11
CA SER A 140 -0.63 9.18 -26.26
C SER A 140 -1.18 8.84 -27.65
N ILE A 141 -2.50 8.72 -27.73
CA ILE A 141 -3.24 8.49 -28.96
C ILE A 141 -4.37 9.52 -29.04
N ASP A 142 -4.32 10.37 -30.06
CA ASP A 142 -5.33 11.38 -30.33
C ASP A 142 -6.33 10.84 -31.36
N LEU A 143 -7.62 10.87 -31.01
CA LEU A 143 -8.70 10.28 -31.80
C LEU A 143 -9.60 11.35 -32.42
N LYS A 144 -10.09 11.10 -33.62
CA LYS A 144 -11.00 11.99 -34.39
C LYS A 144 -12.29 12.33 -33.67
N ASN A 145 -12.77 11.46 -32.77
CA ASN A 145 -13.90 11.73 -31.92
C ASN A 145 -13.56 12.64 -30.71
N GLY A 146 -12.31 13.16 -30.67
CA GLY A 146 -11.82 14.12 -29.69
C GLY A 146 -11.42 13.51 -28.35
N PHE A 147 -11.24 12.19 -28.28
CA PHE A 147 -10.58 11.55 -27.14
C PHE A 147 -9.06 11.60 -27.27
N VAL A 148 -8.41 11.67 -26.13
CA VAL A 148 -6.95 11.52 -25.99
C VAL A 148 -6.68 10.43 -24.98
N VAL A 149 -6.20 9.29 -25.42
CA VAL A 149 -5.73 8.22 -24.55
C VAL A 149 -4.27 8.49 -24.18
N SER A 150 -3.93 8.60 -22.90
CA SER A 150 -2.57 8.90 -22.44
C SER A 150 -2.11 7.93 -21.39
N VAL A 151 -0.89 7.41 -21.54
CA VAL A 151 -0.27 6.50 -20.58
C VAL A 151 0.83 7.24 -19.84
N GLN A 152 0.78 7.19 -18.51
CA GLN A 152 1.73 7.85 -17.63
C GLN A 152 2.10 6.96 -16.45
N THR A 153 3.26 7.22 -15.86
CA THR A 153 3.64 6.55 -14.61
C THR A 153 2.98 7.22 -13.42
N CYS A 154 2.69 6.44 -12.37
CA CYS A 154 2.21 6.98 -11.12
C CYS A 154 3.25 7.93 -10.53
N SER A 155 2.84 9.17 -10.27
CA SER A 155 3.66 10.22 -9.68
C SER A 155 2.78 11.19 -8.92
N PHE A 156 3.38 12.01 -8.03
CA PHE A 156 2.68 13.07 -7.29
C PHE A 156 1.95 14.10 -8.14
N ARG A 157 2.28 14.19 -9.43
CA ARG A 157 1.57 15.04 -10.39
C ARG A 157 0.40 14.25 -10.98
N ALA A 158 -0.55 13.90 -10.11
CA ALA A 158 -1.81 13.32 -10.55
C ALA A 158 -2.49 14.23 -11.59
N PRO A 159 -3.19 13.68 -12.57
CA PRO A 159 -3.84 14.46 -13.63
C PRO A 159 -4.93 15.35 -13.01
N ARG A 160 -4.62 16.65 -12.86
CA ARG A 160 -5.56 17.68 -12.40
C ARG A 160 -6.00 18.53 -13.58
N GLY A 161 -7.22 19.05 -13.53
CA GLY A 161 -7.75 19.96 -14.56
C GLY A 161 -8.03 19.27 -15.90
N ILE A 162 -8.33 17.97 -15.90
CA ILE A 162 -8.73 17.22 -17.08
C ILE A 162 -10.22 16.84 -17.00
N THR A 163 -10.83 16.62 -18.16
CA THR A 163 -12.17 16.08 -18.30
C THR A 163 -12.04 14.62 -18.76
N ALA A 164 -12.36 13.67 -17.89
CA ALA A 164 -12.07 12.24 -18.11
C ALA A 164 -13.30 11.37 -17.80
N PRO A 165 -13.98 10.79 -18.81
CA PRO A 165 -15.07 9.83 -18.55
C PRO A 165 -14.57 8.44 -18.18
N LEU A 166 -13.36 8.10 -18.57
CA LEU A 166 -12.73 6.79 -18.40
C LEU A 166 -11.34 6.94 -17.81
N ALA A 167 -10.94 6.04 -16.91
CA ALA A 167 -9.58 5.98 -16.38
C ALA A 167 -9.19 4.54 -16.02
N LEU A 168 -7.91 4.21 -16.15
CA LEU A 168 -7.31 2.94 -15.73
C LEU A 168 -6.13 3.20 -14.81
N CYS A 169 -6.11 2.53 -13.69
CA CYS A 169 -4.97 2.45 -12.78
C CYS A 169 -4.49 0.99 -12.73
N ASP A 170 -3.31 0.73 -13.26
CA ASP A 170 -2.78 -0.63 -13.36
C ASP A 170 -1.69 -0.89 -12.31
N GLU A 171 -1.71 -2.08 -11.71
CA GLU A 171 -0.81 -2.52 -10.63
C GLU A 171 -0.87 -1.60 -9.39
N VAL A 172 -2.06 -1.14 -9.00
CA VAL A 172 -2.28 -0.20 -7.89
C VAL A 172 -1.72 -0.72 -6.56
N GLY A 173 -1.76 -2.05 -6.33
CA GLY A 173 -1.29 -2.66 -5.09
C GLY A 173 0.19 -2.44 -4.77
N ILE A 174 0.99 -2.09 -5.77
CA ILE A 174 2.44 -1.89 -5.63
C ILE A 174 2.89 -0.46 -5.92
N TRP A 175 1.97 0.49 -6.06
CA TRP A 175 2.31 1.90 -6.21
C TRP A 175 2.91 2.44 -4.92
N ARG A 176 4.17 2.87 -5.00
CA ARG A 176 4.92 3.36 -3.85
C ARG A 176 5.73 4.59 -4.23
N ALA A 177 5.75 5.58 -3.35
CA ALA A 177 6.73 6.65 -3.33
C ALA A 177 7.01 7.08 -1.90
N GLU A 178 8.15 7.71 -1.70
CA GLU A 178 8.59 8.20 -0.41
C GLU A 178 7.53 9.10 0.23
N GLY A 179 7.01 8.67 1.39
CA GLY A 179 6.21 9.50 2.30
C GLY A 179 4.77 9.82 1.88
N ALA A 180 4.20 9.16 0.85
CA ALA A 180 2.85 9.45 0.41
C ALA A 180 2.02 8.22 0.04
N ASP A 181 0.72 8.31 0.32
CA ASP A 181 -0.33 7.40 -0.18
C ASP A 181 -0.65 7.73 -1.64
N ILE A 182 0.33 7.47 -2.54
CA ILE A 182 0.20 7.83 -3.96
C ILE A 182 -1.05 7.23 -4.59
N ASP A 183 -1.34 5.97 -4.29
CA ASP A 183 -2.51 5.27 -4.80
C ASP A 183 -3.81 6.00 -4.43
N ARG A 184 -3.95 6.40 -3.16
CA ARG A 184 -5.11 7.19 -2.69
C ARG A 184 -5.14 8.58 -3.31
N GLU A 185 -3.99 9.25 -3.45
CA GLU A 185 -3.92 10.58 -4.05
C GLU A 185 -4.29 10.56 -5.52
N VAL A 186 -3.79 9.61 -6.30
CA VAL A 186 -4.13 9.47 -7.72
C VAL A 186 -5.62 9.19 -7.87
N VAL A 187 -6.19 8.22 -7.16
CA VAL A 187 -7.62 7.91 -7.23
C VAL A 187 -8.48 9.12 -6.82
N ARG A 188 -8.11 9.83 -5.75
CA ARG A 188 -8.81 11.05 -5.32
C ARG A 188 -8.74 12.17 -6.37
N SER A 189 -7.65 12.27 -7.11
CA SER A 189 -7.51 13.29 -8.15
C SER A 189 -8.32 12.99 -9.41
N LEU A 190 -8.53 11.71 -9.73
CA LEU A 190 -9.33 11.28 -10.87
C LEU A 190 -10.85 11.47 -10.63
N THR A 191 -11.32 11.32 -9.41
CA THR A 191 -12.75 11.41 -9.09
C THR A 191 -13.40 12.72 -9.55
N PRO A 192 -12.84 13.92 -9.27
CA PRO A 192 -13.42 15.19 -9.76
C PRO A 192 -13.41 15.31 -11.30
N ALA A 193 -12.39 14.73 -11.97
CA ALA A 193 -12.28 14.73 -13.42
C ALA A 193 -13.39 13.92 -14.10
N MET A 194 -13.98 12.96 -13.37
CA MET A 194 -14.93 11.98 -13.88
C MET A 194 -16.39 12.25 -13.46
N ILE A 195 -16.62 13.06 -12.44
CA ILE A 195 -17.92 13.16 -11.75
C ILE A 195 -19.07 13.64 -12.64
N GLN A 196 -18.78 14.45 -13.67
CA GLN A 196 -19.80 14.95 -14.60
C GLN A 196 -20.35 13.88 -15.55
N PHE A 197 -19.73 12.69 -15.63
CA PHE A 197 -20.15 11.61 -16.50
C PHE A 197 -20.92 10.54 -15.70
N PRO A 198 -22.25 10.41 -15.89
CA PRO A 198 -23.02 9.39 -15.18
C PRO A 198 -22.57 7.95 -15.50
N ASN A 199 -22.11 7.72 -16.74
CA ASN A 199 -21.61 6.45 -17.24
C ASN A 199 -20.06 6.33 -17.18
N ARG A 200 -19.42 7.08 -16.27
CA ARG A 200 -17.96 7.01 -16.05
C ARG A 200 -17.52 5.61 -15.65
N LYS A 201 -16.27 5.27 -15.98
CA LYS A 201 -15.65 4.01 -15.55
C LYS A 201 -14.23 4.26 -15.06
N LEU A 202 -14.01 4.05 -13.77
CA LEU A 202 -12.69 3.95 -13.16
C LEU A 202 -12.35 2.48 -12.99
N ILE A 203 -11.24 2.03 -13.55
CA ILE A 203 -10.77 0.64 -13.43
C ILE A 203 -9.50 0.62 -12.60
N LEU A 204 -9.53 -0.09 -11.49
CA LEU A 204 -8.37 -0.35 -10.64
C LEU A 204 -7.98 -1.82 -10.79
N LEU A 205 -6.75 -2.07 -11.21
CA LEU A 205 -6.20 -3.43 -11.33
C LEU A 205 -4.98 -3.57 -10.43
N GLY A 206 -4.81 -4.70 -9.81
CA GLY A 206 -3.59 -4.99 -9.07
C GLY A 206 -3.58 -6.37 -8.45
N SER A 207 -2.36 -6.86 -8.21
CA SER A 207 -2.14 -8.09 -7.45
C SER A 207 -2.07 -7.76 -5.96
N PRO A 208 -2.49 -8.66 -5.07
CA PRO A 208 -2.34 -8.50 -3.63
C PRO A 208 -0.86 -8.38 -3.27
N TRP A 209 -0.52 -7.35 -2.51
CA TRP A 209 0.86 -7.16 -2.06
C TRP A 209 0.94 -6.97 -0.55
N THR A 210 0.38 -5.88 -0.05
CA THR A 210 0.30 -5.56 1.38
C THR A 210 -1.12 -5.22 1.76
N LYS A 211 -1.52 -5.52 3.01
CA LYS A 211 -2.84 -5.19 3.55
C LYS A 211 -2.99 -3.70 3.90
N VAL A 212 -2.54 -2.83 2.97
CA VAL A 212 -2.68 -1.37 3.04
C VAL A 212 -2.89 -0.78 1.66
N GLY A 213 -3.51 0.40 1.58
CA GLY A 213 -3.73 1.15 0.35
C GLY A 213 -5.10 0.93 -0.27
N VAL A 214 -5.35 1.64 -1.39
CA VAL A 214 -6.68 1.66 -2.03
C VAL A 214 -7.17 0.26 -2.41
N LEU A 215 -6.29 -0.58 -2.94
CA LEU A 215 -6.67 -1.91 -3.42
C LEU A 215 -7.17 -2.79 -2.26
N PHE A 216 -6.46 -2.76 -1.11
CA PHE A 216 -6.87 -3.50 0.07
C PHE A 216 -8.13 -2.89 0.72
N ASP A 217 -8.22 -1.55 0.83
CA ASP A 217 -9.41 -0.87 1.36
C ASP A 217 -10.68 -1.24 0.57
N ARG A 218 -10.57 -1.39 -0.77
CA ARG A 218 -11.68 -1.84 -1.62
C ARG A 218 -12.04 -3.30 -1.37
N TRP A 219 -11.03 -4.15 -1.24
CA TRP A 219 -11.22 -5.57 -0.96
C TRP A 219 -11.88 -5.81 0.40
N GLU A 220 -11.43 -5.13 1.44
CA GLU A 220 -11.97 -5.25 2.80
C GLU A 220 -13.45 -4.88 2.84
N ARG A 221 -13.84 -3.81 2.14
CA ARG A 221 -15.22 -3.30 2.10
C ARG A 221 -16.03 -3.78 0.90
N ARG A 222 -15.60 -4.84 0.22
CA ARG A 222 -16.21 -5.29 -1.06
C ARG A 222 -17.68 -5.61 -1.01
N PHE A 223 -18.22 -5.94 0.17
CA PHE A 223 -19.63 -6.24 0.37
C PHE A 223 -20.46 -5.05 0.88
N GLU A 224 -19.82 -4.02 1.41
CA GLU A 224 -20.46 -2.85 2.02
C GLU A 224 -20.72 -1.73 1.00
N ASP A 225 -19.86 -1.64 -0.02
CA ASP A 225 -19.90 -0.54 -0.98
C ASP A 225 -20.80 -0.86 -2.16
N GLY A 226 -21.95 -0.18 -2.22
CA GLY A 226 -22.92 -0.36 -3.28
C GLY A 226 -22.51 0.23 -4.62
N ASP A 227 -21.55 1.17 -4.67
CA ASP A 227 -21.15 1.90 -5.89
C ASP A 227 -19.92 1.33 -6.59
N ARG A 228 -19.27 0.33 -6.00
CA ARG A 228 -18.06 -0.28 -6.53
C ARG A 228 -18.21 -1.76 -6.75
N LEU A 229 -17.76 -2.19 -7.90
CA LEU A 229 -17.65 -3.60 -8.22
C LEU A 229 -16.24 -4.07 -7.86
N VAL A 230 -16.12 -4.93 -6.86
CA VAL A 230 -14.84 -5.54 -6.46
C VAL A 230 -14.87 -7.01 -6.83
N LEU A 231 -13.89 -7.45 -7.62
CA LEU A 231 -13.80 -8.82 -8.11
C LEU A 231 -12.46 -9.46 -7.72
N HIS A 232 -12.52 -10.72 -7.34
CA HIS A 232 -11.38 -11.60 -7.17
C HIS A 232 -11.14 -12.35 -8.49
N CYS A 233 -9.98 -12.12 -9.10
CA CYS A 233 -9.66 -12.55 -10.46
C CYS A 233 -8.40 -13.45 -10.49
N PRO A 234 -8.45 -14.67 -9.90
CA PRO A 234 -7.32 -15.59 -9.91
C PRO A 234 -7.00 -16.06 -11.34
N THR A 235 -5.73 -16.24 -11.62
CA THR A 235 -5.24 -16.60 -12.97
C THR A 235 -5.91 -17.83 -13.57
N PRO A 236 -6.10 -18.96 -12.83
CA PRO A 236 -6.75 -20.14 -13.39
C PRO A 236 -8.19 -19.87 -13.86
N LEU A 237 -8.91 -18.97 -13.18
CA LEU A 237 -10.29 -18.59 -13.54
C LEU A 237 -10.32 -17.64 -14.74
N MET A 238 -9.34 -16.72 -14.83
CA MET A 238 -9.36 -15.61 -15.78
C MET A 238 -8.70 -15.94 -17.12
N ASN A 239 -7.74 -16.86 -17.14
CA ASN A 239 -6.92 -17.19 -18.30
C ASN A 239 -6.73 -18.70 -18.47
N SER A 240 -7.60 -19.30 -19.25
CA SER A 240 -7.56 -20.73 -19.59
C SER A 240 -6.47 -21.11 -20.61
N THR A 241 -5.70 -20.15 -21.13
CA THR A 241 -4.63 -20.44 -22.09
C THR A 241 -3.33 -20.93 -21.42
N ILE A 242 -3.23 -20.81 -20.10
CA ILE A 242 -2.10 -21.33 -19.33
C ILE A 242 -2.36 -22.81 -19.04
N PRO A 243 -1.43 -23.74 -19.41
CA PRO A 243 -1.57 -25.15 -19.09
C PRO A 243 -1.67 -25.39 -17.58
N ALA A 244 -2.57 -26.26 -17.16
CA ALA A 244 -2.76 -26.60 -15.74
C ALA A 244 -1.47 -27.17 -15.09
N GLU A 245 -0.68 -27.90 -15.89
CA GLU A 245 0.61 -28.47 -15.46
C GLU A 245 1.64 -27.41 -15.10
N GLU A 246 1.66 -26.27 -15.81
CA GLU A 246 2.55 -25.15 -15.48
C GLU A 246 2.13 -24.48 -14.17
N LEU A 247 0.83 -24.30 -13.97
CA LEU A 247 0.31 -23.75 -12.72
C LEU A 247 0.58 -24.69 -11.54
N GLU A 248 0.51 -26.00 -11.76
CA GLU A 248 0.84 -27.01 -10.75
C GLU A 248 2.33 -27.01 -10.42
N ARG A 249 3.22 -26.87 -11.41
CA ARG A 249 4.67 -26.72 -11.19
C ARG A 249 4.99 -25.53 -10.30
N GLU A 250 4.39 -24.37 -10.59
CA GLU A 250 4.54 -23.17 -9.77
C GLU A 250 4.01 -23.39 -8.34
N ARG A 251 2.88 -24.09 -8.20
CA ARG A 251 2.30 -24.41 -6.90
C ARG A 251 3.21 -25.31 -6.06
N VAL A 252 3.84 -26.30 -6.69
CA VAL A 252 4.77 -27.22 -6.01
C VAL A 252 6.10 -26.54 -5.67
N ALA A 253 6.60 -25.68 -6.57
CA ALA A 253 7.88 -25.00 -6.39
C ALA A 253 7.83 -23.97 -5.24
N ASP A 254 6.78 -23.17 -5.17
CA ASP A 254 6.56 -22.17 -4.11
C ASP A 254 5.05 -21.99 -3.87
N PRO A 255 4.45 -22.77 -2.97
CA PRO A 255 3.01 -22.70 -2.69
C PRO A 255 2.52 -21.33 -2.22
N GLN A 256 3.33 -20.58 -1.48
CA GLN A 256 2.94 -19.27 -0.96
C GLN A 256 2.98 -18.22 -2.05
N ASN A 257 4.05 -18.20 -2.84
CA ASN A 257 4.13 -17.31 -4.00
C ASN A 257 3.01 -17.64 -5.01
N TYR A 258 2.68 -18.92 -5.22
CA TYR A 258 1.58 -19.34 -6.08
C TYR A 258 0.23 -18.76 -5.60
N ARG A 259 -0.06 -18.81 -4.29
CA ARG A 259 -1.28 -18.26 -3.71
C ARG A 259 -1.37 -16.75 -3.94
N ARG A 260 -0.28 -16.01 -3.74
CA ARG A 260 -0.25 -14.56 -3.95
C ARG A 260 -0.31 -14.19 -5.43
N GLU A 261 0.57 -14.75 -6.24
CA GLU A 261 0.79 -14.30 -7.61
C GLU A 261 -0.24 -14.85 -8.60
N PHE A 262 -0.71 -16.10 -8.41
CA PHE A 262 -1.65 -16.73 -9.34
C PHE A 262 -3.06 -16.83 -8.78
N LEU A 263 -3.23 -17.11 -7.49
CA LEU A 263 -4.56 -17.14 -6.90
C LEU A 263 -5.05 -15.77 -6.42
N ALA A 264 -4.21 -14.75 -6.46
CA ALA A 264 -4.54 -13.39 -6.03
C ALA A 264 -5.06 -13.33 -4.59
N GLU A 265 -4.48 -14.12 -3.70
CA GLU A 265 -4.85 -14.16 -2.28
C GLU A 265 -4.04 -13.15 -1.47
N TRP A 266 -4.70 -12.50 -0.51
CA TRP A 266 -4.05 -11.70 0.51
C TRP A 266 -3.44 -12.65 1.55
N LEU A 267 -2.11 -12.79 1.51
CA LEU A 267 -1.41 -13.64 2.45
C LEU A 267 -1.06 -12.87 3.72
N ASP A 268 -1.16 -13.54 4.86
CA ASP A 268 -0.78 -12.97 6.15
C ASP A 268 0.73 -13.03 6.39
N ASP A 269 1.50 -13.89 5.67
CA ASP A 269 2.71 -14.39 6.29
C ASP A 269 3.98 -14.61 5.47
N VAL A 270 4.25 -14.05 4.30
CA VAL A 270 5.54 -14.40 3.65
C VAL A 270 6.53 -13.27 3.52
N ASP A 271 6.09 -12.03 3.44
CA ASP A 271 6.98 -10.86 3.40
C ASP A 271 6.67 -9.83 4.50
N GLN A 272 5.56 -9.96 5.20
CA GLN A 272 5.29 -9.13 6.37
C GLN A 272 6.08 -9.65 7.56
N PHE A 273 6.88 -8.78 8.14
CA PHE A 273 7.63 -9.11 9.34
C PHE A 273 6.71 -9.38 10.54
N LEU A 274 5.60 -8.63 10.67
CA LEU A 274 4.60 -8.75 11.75
C LEU A 274 3.22 -9.08 11.14
N PRO A 275 2.52 -10.15 11.61
CA PRO A 275 1.15 -10.47 11.18
C PRO A 275 0.18 -9.35 11.50
N ASP A 276 -0.73 -9.05 10.57
CA ASP A 276 -1.77 -8.01 10.78
C ASP A 276 -2.72 -8.36 11.93
N SER A 277 -3.03 -9.64 12.11
CA SER A 277 -3.81 -10.14 13.25
C SER A 277 -3.21 -9.73 14.58
N ASP A 278 -1.90 -9.88 14.74
CA ASP A 278 -1.18 -9.57 15.98
C ASP A 278 -1.14 -8.06 16.24
N ILE A 279 -0.92 -7.26 15.19
CA ILE A 279 -0.97 -5.80 15.27
C ILE A 279 -2.36 -5.35 15.69
N SER A 280 -3.42 -5.88 15.06
CA SER A 280 -4.80 -5.47 15.30
C SER A 280 -5.27 -5.76 16.72
N VAL A 281 -4.89 -6.91 17.30
CA VAL A 281 -5.19 -7.28 18.70
C VAL A 281 -4.41 -6.41 19.69
N ALA A 282 -3.24 -5.91 19.31
CA ALA A 282 -2.40 -5.05 20.16
C ALA A 282 -2.91 -3.61 20.25
N VAL A 283 -3.71 -3.13 19.29
CA VAL A 283 -4.19 -1.74 19.24
C VAL A 283 -5.23 -1.47 20.32
N ARG A 284 -5.03 -0.39 21.06
CA ARG A 284 -6.03 0.18 21.96
C ARG A 284 -6.91 1.15 21.16
N THR A 285 -7.98 0.63 20.58
CA THR A 285 -8.88 1.39 19.71
C THR A 285 -9.35 2.68 20.38
N GLY A 286 -9.24 3.81 19.68
CA GLY A 286 -9.63 5.14 20.15
C GLY A 286 -8.62 5.79 21.10
N VAL A 287 -7.57 5.11 21.54
CA VAL A 287 -6.54 5.66 22.44
C VAL A 287 -5.37 6.20 21.61
N ARG A 288 -5.30 7.53 21.48
CA ARG A 288 -4.24 8.24 20.74
C ARG A 288 -3.01 8.54 21.57
N GLU A 289 -3.21 8.83 22.84
CA GLU A 289 -2.17 9.13 23.83
C GLU A 289 -2.70 8.75 25.23
N GLN A 290 -1.84 8.24 26.08
CA GLN A 290 -2.14 7.92 27.47
C GLN A 290 -1.37 8.89 28.37
N PRO A 291 -2.05 9.77 29.12
CA PRO A 291 -1.37 10.69 30.03
C PRO A 291 -0.55 10.00 31.13
N PHE A 292 0.48 10.69 31.61
CA PHE A 292 1.25 10.22 32.76
C PHE A 292 0.33 9.94 33.95
N ALA A 293 0.52 8.78 34.57
CA ALA A 293 -0.24 8.35 35.73
C ALA A 293 0.70 7.95 36.88
N ASP A 294 0.95 8.86 37.82
CA ASP A 294 1.82 8.64 38.98
C ASP A 294 1.32 7.50 39.89
N VAL A 295 -0.02 7.33 39.94
CA VAL A 295 -0.69 6.27 40.71
C VAL A 295 -0.22 4.87 40.34
N LEU A 296 0.24 4.67 39.11
CA LEU A 296 0.68 3.36 38.63
C LEU A 296 2.03 2.94 39.16
N LYS A 297 2.85 3.86 39.74
CA LYS A 297 4.28 3.63 40.10
C LYS A 297 5.04 2.90 39.01
N ALA A 298 4.64 3.14 37.74
CA ALA A 298 5.16 2.44 36.59
C ALA A 298 6.55 2.96 36.21
N HIS A 299 7.41 2.08 35.75
CA HIS A 299 8.71 2.47 35.23
C HIS A 299 8.54 2.90 33.75
N TYR A 300 8.51 4.21 33.52
CA TYR A 300 8.44 4.78 32.19
C TYR A 300 9.82 4.76 31.51
N VAL A 301 9.80 4.60 30.20
CA VAL A 301 10.95 4.62 29.30
C VAL A 301 10.62 5.50 28.10
N ALA A 302 11.62 6.21 27.59
CA ALA A 302 11.49 7.04 26.40
C ALA A 302 12.54 6.68 25.36
N ALA A 303 12.15 6.74 24.07
CA ALA A 303 13.02 6.50 22.93
C ALA A 303 12.84 7.57 21.85
N ILE A 304 13.93 7.86 21.12
CA ILE A 304 13.97 8.80 20.00
C ILE A 304 14.62 8.12 18.82
N ASP A 305 14.02 8.24 17.62
CA ASP A 305 14.67 8.03 16.34
C ASP A 305 14.89 9.39 15.68
N ALA A 306 16.17 9.77 15.54
CA ALA A 306 16.59 11.09 15.08
C ALA A 306 16.95 11.14 13.58
N SER A 307 16.63 10.11 12.81
CA SER A 307 16.95 10.01 11.36
C SER A 307 16.44 11.21 10.54
N GLY A 308 15.38 11.87 11.00
CA GLY A 308 14.77 13.04 10.35
C GLY A 308 15.53 14.37 10.41
N LEU A 309 16.71 14.44 11.05
CA LEU A 309 17.50 15.69 11.14
C LEU A 309 17.99 16.21 9.80
N SER A 310 18.07 15.36 8.77
CA SER A 310 18.47 15.72 7.42
C SER A 310 17.34 16.18 6.47
N GLY A 311 16.10 16.23 6.94
CA GLY A 311 14.97 16.86 6.24
C GLY A 311 14.11 15.98 5.35
N LYS A 312 14.43 14.69 5.18
CA LYS A 312 13.61 13.73 4.40
C LYS A 312 12.81 12.77 5.28
N ASP A 313 13.41 12.30 6.37
CA ASP A 313 12.80 11.36 7.31
C ASP A 313 12.12 12.11 8.45
N ARG A 314 11.27 11.43 9.22
CA ARG A 314 10.63 12.01 10.40
C ARG A 314 11.51 11.86 11.62
N PHE A 315 11.51 12.88 12.45
CA PHE A 315 12.00 12.78 13.82
C PHE A 315 10.89 12.15 14.66
N THR A 316 11.09 10.96 15.24
CA THR A 316 10.05 10.26 16.00
C THR A 316 10.45 10.08 17.48
N PHE A 317 9.44 10.12 18.35
CA PHE A 317 9.59 10.05 19.80
C PHE A 317 8.48 9.20 20.40
N ALA A 318 8.85 8.31 21.31
CA ALA A 318 7.91 7.44 22.00
C ALA A 318 8.18 7.41 23.51
N ILE A 319 7.10 7.33 24.30
CA ILE A 319 7.14 7.00 25.72
C ILE A 319 6.24 5.81 25.96
N GLY A 320 6.63 4.94 26.86
CA GLY A 320 5.82 3.82 27.32
C GLY A 320 6.27 3.32 28.68
N HIS A 321 5.48 2.43 29.24
CA HIS A 321 5.78 1.83 30.52
C HIS A 321 5.58 0.32 30.51
N ARG A 322 6.19 -0.34 31.48
CA ARG A 322 5.98 -1.74 31.74
C ARG A 322 4.95 -1.92 32.86
N SER A 323 4.01 -2.83 32.63
CA SER A 323 3.05 -3.28 33.64
C SER A 323 3.05 -4.80 33.75
N LYS A 324 2.34 -5.33 34.74
CA LYS A 324 2.15 -6.78 34.93
C LYS A 324 0.70 -7.18 34.61
N ARG A 325 0.55 -8.30 33.91
CA ARG A 325 -0.73 -8.98 33.71
C ARG A 325 -0.58 -10.43 34.17
N GLY A 326 -0.89 -10.68 35.46
CA GLY A 326 -0.55 -11.95 36.09
C GLY A 326 0.98 -12.11 36.20
N SER A 327 1.52 -13.18 35.64
CA SER A 327 2.96 -13.43 35.54
C SER A 327 3.65 -12.67 34.40
N ASP A 328 2.89 -12.18 33.43
CA ASP A 328 3.42 -11.63 32.18
C ASP A 328 3.75 -10.16 32.28
N ASP A 329 4.85 -9.78 31.64
CA ASP A 329 5.24 -8.39 31.47
C ASP A 329 4.60 -7.83 30.19
N VAL A 330 3.89 -6.73 30.34
CA VAL A 330 3.21 -6.02 29.26
C VAL A 330 3.91 -4.68 29.03
N THR A 331 4.33 -4.44 27.79
CA THR A 331 4.79 -3.11 27.35
C THR A 331 3.58 -2.30 26.88
N ASN A 332 3.37 -1.12 27.44
CA ASN A 332 2.33 -0.19 27.02
C ASN A 332 3.00 1.01 26.33
N LEU A 333 2.59 1.29 25.09
CA LEU A 333 2.99 2.52 24.40
C LEU A 333 2.03 3.64 24.82
N ASP A 334 2.51 4.69 25.48
CA ASP A 334 1.67 5.73 26.07
C ASP A 334 1.65 7.02 25.26
N LEU A 335 2.77 7.34 24.60
CA LEU A 335 2.89 8.52 23.75
C LEU A 335 3.70 8.16 22.51
N LEU A 336 3.26 8.68 21.37
CA LEU A 336 3.96 8.54 20.08
C LEU A 336 3.78 9.83 19.27
N ARG A 337 4.89 10.49 18.98
CA ARG A 337 4.91 11.74 18.20
C ARG A 337 5.94 11.67 17.09
N GLY A 338 5.68 12.39 16.00
CA GLY A 338 6.62 12.53 14.91
C GLY A 338 6.52 13.91 14.28
N TRP A 339 7.68 14.46 13.92
CA TRP A 339 7.78 15.78 13.31
C TRP A 339 8.51 15.69 11.97
N SER A 340 7.96 16.37 10.98
CA SER A 340 8.60 16.61 9.69
C SER A 340 8.66 18.10 9.43
N ARG A 341 9.76 18.59 8.87
CA ARG A 341 9.94 20.00 8.47
C ARG A 341 9.78 21.04 9.61
N ARG A 342 10.06 20.65 10.85
CA ARG A 342 10.12 21.58 12.00
C ARG A 342 11.57 21.82 12.42
N GLY A 343 11.82 22.97 13.05
CA GLY A 343 13.14 23.30 13.61
C GLY A 343 13.55 22.33 14.71
N VAL A 344 14.78 21.80 14.63
CA VAL A 344 15.26 20.79 15.58
C VAL A 344 15.20 21.30 17.01
N LYS A 345 15.52 22.57 17.24
CA LYS A 345 15.47 23.19 18.57
C LYS A 345 14.06 23.15 19.17
N GLU A 346 13.05 23.46 18.37
CA GLU A 346 11.63 23.45 18.79
C GLU A 346 11.18 22.02 19.16
N VAL A 347 11.57 21.05 18.35
CA VAL A 347 11.27 19.62 18.60
C VAL A 347 11.93 19.15 19.88
N VAL A 348 13.19 19.51 20.11
CA VAL A 348 13.93 19.16 21.32
C VAL A 348 13.33 19.83 22.56
N ASP A 349 12.86 21.09 22.45
CA ASP A 349 12.18 21.78 23.55
C ASP A 349 10.86 21.08 23.93
N GLU A 350 10.07 20.67 22.93
CA GLU A 350 8.82 19.91 23.12
C GLU A 350 9.09 18.55 23.78
N ILE A 351 10.12 17.81 23.31
CA ILE A 351 10.54 16.53 23.88
C ILE A 351 10.97 16.70 25.34
N ALA A 352 11.80 17.69 25.64
CA ALA A 352 12.28 17.94 26.99
C ALA A 352 11.15 18.27 27.97
N LEU A 353 10.17 19.06 27.51
CA LEU A 353 8.97 19.36 28.29
C LEU A 353 8.14 18.10 28.56
N THR A 354 7.95 17.28 27.53
CA THR A 354 7.20 16.03 27.64
C THR A 354 7.90 15.03 28.57
N LEU A 355 9.22 14.87 28.47
CA LEU A 355 10.00 14.02 29.38
C LEU A 355 9.85 14.47 30.84
N LYS A 356 9.86 15.77 31.11
CA LYS A 356 9.62 16.31 32.47
C LYS A 356 8.21 15.97 32.96
N THR A 357 7.19 16.04 32.12
CA THR A 357 5.82 15.66 32.49
C THR A 357 5.74 14.20 32.91
N TYR A 358 6.52 13.31 32.28
CA TYR A 358 6.59 11.89 32.61
C TYR A 358 7.67 11.59 33.72
N SER A 359 8.22 12.61 34.33
CA SER A 359 9.28 12.50 35.37
C SER A 359 10.51 11.76 34.86
N LEU A 360 10.82 11.83 33.60
CA LEU A 360 11.94 11.18 32.92
C LEU A 360 13.14 12.13 32.82
N LYS A 361 14.31 11.62 33.20
CA LYS A 361 15.61 12.33 33.10
C LYS A 361 16.53 11.70 32.06
N THR A 362 16.12 10.55 31.47
CA THR A 362 16.88 9.80 30.48
C THR A 362 16.02 9.47 29.29
N VAL A 363 16.64 9.45 28.10
CA VAL A 363 16.01 9.01 26.85
C VAL A 363 17.01 8.19 26.03
N TYR A 364 16.53 7.15 25.37
CA TYR A 364 17.32 6.30 24.48
C TYR A 364 17.23 6.82 23.06
N ALA A 365 18.36 6.88 22.34
CA ALA A 365 18.42 7.33 20.95
C ALA A 365 19.34 6.45 20.11
N ASP A 366 19.10 6.41 18.81
CA ASP A 366 20.00 5.77 17.86
C ASP A 366 21.33 6.55 17.69
N GLN A 367 22.22 6.05 16.84
CA GLN A 367 23.53 6.69 16.61
C GLN A 367 23.45 7.91 15.68
N PHE A 368 22.38 8.07 14.89
CA PHE A 368 22.22 9.16 13.94
C PHE A 368 21.90 10.47 14.66
N GLY A 369 22.67 11.54 14.34
CA GLY A 369 22.49 12.83 15.02
C GLY A 369 22.80 12.84 16.52
N PHE A 370 23.26 11.71 17.08
CA PHE A 370 23.46 11.51 18.52
C PHE A 370 24.29 12.61 19.21
N PRO A 371 25.46 13.07 18.69
CA PRO A 371 26.23 14.09 19.37
C PRO A 371 25.45 15.40 19.53
N PHE A 372 24.76 15.84 18.49
CA PHE A 372 23.99 17.07 18.50
C PHE A 372 22.73 16.96 19.39
N LEU A 373 22.02 15.84 19.32
CA LEU A 373 20.88 15.58 20.18
C LEU A 373 21.27 15.50 21.66
N LYS A 374 22.40 14.85 21.96
CA LYS A 374 22.95 14.73 23.30
C LYS A 374 23.28 16.12 23.88
N GLU A 375 23.93 16.97 23.11
CA GLU A 375 24.26 18.35 23.54
C GLU A 375 22.98 19.13 23.86
N LEU A 376 22.02 19.18 22.94
CA LEU A 376 20.79 19.95 23.12
C LEU A 376 19.94 19.48 24.30
N LEU A 377 19.80 18.18 24.52
CA LEU A 377 19.01 17.61 25.61
C LEU A 377 19.75 17.73 26.95
N SER A 378 21.09 17.60 26.96
CA SER A 378 21.89 17.79 28.16
C SER A 378 21.77 19.21 28.73
N LEU A 379 21.68 20.23 27.86
CA LEU A 379 21.42 21.63 28.28
C LEU A 379 20.06 21.79 29.00
N ARG A 380 19.14 20.82 28.83
CA ARG A 380 17.81 20.79 29.45
C ARG A 380 17.72 19.81 30.64
N GLY A 381 18.87 19.25 31.05
CA GLY A 381 18.98 18.31 32.17
C GLY A 381 18.48 16.89 31.83
N ILE A 382 18.48 16.52 30.52
CA ILE A 382 18.11 15.20 30.08
C ILE A 382 19.36 14.46 29.59
N GLU A 383 19.58 13.28 30.13
CA GLU A 383 20.64 12.36 29.70
C GLU A 383 20.19 11.57 28.45
N VAL A 384 21.02 11.53 27.41
CA VAL A 384 20.77 10.72 26.21
C VAL A 384 21.68 9.49 26.26
N ILE A 385 21.05 8.32 26.23
CA ILE A 385 21.74 7.03 26.18
C ILE A 385 21.69 6.48 24.76
N GLN A 386 22.87 6.27 24.17
CA GLN A 386 22.96 5.74 22.83
C GLN A 386 22.63 4.25 22.79
N LEU A 387 21.71 3.90 21.88
CA LEU A 387 21.48 2.51 21.47
C LEU A 387 22.34 2.19 20.25
N PRO A 388 23.07 1.06 20.25
CA PRO A 388 23.80 0.64 19.06
C PRO A 388 22.79 0.15 18.00
N TRP A 389 22.57 0.97 17.00
CA TRP A 389 21.66 0.69 15.88
C TRP A 389 22.49 0.35 14.65
N SER A 390 22.90 -0.91 14.53
CA SER A 390 23.73 -1.40 13.43
C SER A 390 22.94 -2.39 12.56
N ALA A 391 23.44 -2.69 11.37
CA ALA A 391 22.86 -3.72 10.51
C ALA A 391 22.74 -5.09 11.22
N ARG A 392 23.58 -5.36 12.21
CA ARG A 392 23.53 -6.59 13.03
C ARG A 392 22.46 -6.52 14.11
N ASN A 393 22.32 -5.39 14.80
CA ASN A 393 21.48 -5.28 16.00
C ASN A 393 20.04 -4.85 15.66
N LYS A 394 19.83 -4.09 14.58
CA LYS A 394 18.50 -3.65 14.15
C LYS A 394 17.53 -4.83 14.00
N PRO A 395 17.88 -5.92 13.30
CA PRO A 395 17.00 -7.07 13.21
C PRO A 395 16.70 -7.74 14.57
N GLU A 396 17.69 -7.82 15.46
CA GLU A 396 17.50 -8.41 16.79
C GLU A 396 16.48 -7.60 17.61
N ILE A 397 16.58 -6.26 17.57
CA ILE A 397 15.65 -5.36 18.25
C ILE A 397 14.23 -5.50 17.69
N PHE A 398 14.08 -5.53 16.37
CA PHE A 398 12.77 -5.76 15.75
C PHE A 398 12.18 -7.13 16.07
N LEU A 399 12.98 -8.18 16.11
CA LEU A 399 12.52 -9.53 16.48
C LEU A 399 11.88 -9.57 17.86
N THR A 400 12.26 -8.66 18.78
CA THR A 400 11.63 -8.58 20.10
C THR A 400 10.17 -8.13 20.08
N LEU A 401 9.67 -7.60 18.95
CA LEU A 401 8.26 -7.24 18.81
C LEU A 401 7.36 -8.46 18.59
N LYS A 402 7.85 -9.52 17.93
CA LYS A 402 7.01 -10.65 17.49
C LYS A 402 6.29 -11.33 18.65
N LEU A 403 7.03 -11.81 19.61
CA LEU A 403 6.45 -12.58 20.72
C LEU A 403 5.48 -11.74 21.58
N PRO A 404 5.81 -10.49 22.01
CA PRO A 404 4.86 -9.68 22.77
C PRO A 404 3.60 -9.33 21.99
N LEU A 405 3.70 -9.09 20.67
CA LEU A 405 2.53 -8.82 19.82
C LEU A 405 1.62 -10.05 19.76
N SER A 406 2.16 -11.22 19.43
CA SER A 406 1.39 -12.47 19.32
C SER A 406 0.73 -12.90 20.64
N GLN A 407 1.35 -12.57 21.78
CA GLN A 407 0.79 -12.85 23.11
C GLN A 407 -0.12 -11.73 23.65
N GLY A 408 -0.29 -10.63 22.91
CA GLY A 408 -1.01 -9.45 23.37
C GLY A 408 -0.34 -8.73 24.55
N ASN A 409 0.98 -8.88 24.70
CA ASN A 409 1.84 -8.30 25.74
C ASN A 409 2.58 -7.03 25.27
N LEU A 410 2.25 -6.51 24.09
CA LEU A 410 2.56 -5.16 23.62
C LEU A 410 1.25 -4.45 23.30
N LYS A 411 1.01 -3.31 23.94
CA LYS A 411 -0.18 -2.49 23.71
C LYS A 411 0.20 -1.25 22.91
N LEU A 412 -0.38 -1.14 21.71
CA LEU A 412 -0.16 -0.06 20.76
C LEU A 412 -1.22 1.04 20.92
N LEU A 413 -0.85 2.24 20.52
CA LEU A 413 -1.79 3.35 20.35
C LEU A 413 -2.53 3.23 19.01
N ASP A 414 -3.73 3.80 18.95
CA ASP A 414 -4.49 3.93 17.70
C ASP A 414 -3.92 5.10 16.86
N HIS A 415 -2.70 4.90 16.37
CA HIS A 415 -1.96 5.87 15.57
C HIS A 415 -1.81 5.36 14.12
N PRO A 416 -2.60 5.88 13.15
CA PRO A 416 -2.70 5.29 11.81
C PRO A 416 -1.38 5.13 11.07
N GLU A 417 -0.48 6.13 11.19
CA GLU A 417 0.80 6.10 10.49
C GLU A 417 1.74 5.02 11.06
N SER A 418 1.82 4.90 12.40
CA SER A 418 2.65 3.88 13.03
C SER A 418 2.15 2.46 12.75
N LEU A 419 0.82 2.27 12.78
CA LEU A 419 0.22 0.97 12.44
C LEU A 419 0.47 0.60 10.99
N ARG A 420 0.45 1.59 10.08
CA ARG A 420 0.83 1.39 8.69
C ARG A 420 2.29 0.98 8.55
N GLU A 421 3.22 1.67 9.23
CA GLU A 421 4.65 1.33 9.17
C GLU A 421 4.93 -0.07 9.70
N LEU A 422 4.33 -0.46 10.84
CA LEU A 422 4.46 -1.82 11.38
C LEU A 422 3.98 -2.90 10.40
N ARG A 423 2.86 -2.65 9.69
CA ARG A 423 2.33 -3.53 8.64
C ARG A 423 3.21 -3.63 7.40
N LEU A 424 3.99 -2.58 7.13
CA LEU A 424 4.87 -2.50 5.97
C LEU A 424 6.26 -3.11 6.20
N LEU A 425 6.60 -3.50 7.44
CA LEU A 425 7.90 -4.09 7.72
C LEU A 425 8.07 -5.41 6.97
N GLU A 426 9.17 -5.52 6.24
CA GLU A 426 9.58 -6.71 5.49
C GLU A 426 10.86 -7.32 6.10
N CYS A 427 10.92 -8.64 6.14
CA CYS A 427 12.14 -9.36 6.48
C CYS A 427 12.80 -9.84 5.20
N ARG A 428 13.98 -9.32 4.88
CA ARG A 428 14.76 -9.69 3.69
C ARG A 428 16.02 -10.43 4.10
N ARG A 429 16.36 -11.49 3.41
CA ARG A 429 17.69 -12.12 3.54
C ARG A 429 18.68 -11.33 2.69
N THR A 430 19.76 -10.87 3.31
CA THR A 430 20.87 -10.25 2.60
C THR A 430 21.79 -11.32 1.99
N SER A 431 22.59 -10.94 1.00
CA SER A 431 23.59 -11.83 0.35
C SER A 431 24.60 -12.42 1.31
N GLY A 432 24.76 -11.87 2.51
CA GLY A 432 25.60 -12.39 3.60
C GLY A 432 24.88 -13.32 4.59
N GLY A 433 23.64 -13.77 4.30
CA GLY A 433 22.88 -14.67 5.16
C GLY A 433 22.24 -14.02 6.40
N HIS A 434 22.40 -12.70 6.59
CA HIS A 434 21.77 -11.95 7.67
C HIS A 434 20.36 -11.49 7.26
N SER A 435 19.45 -11.46 8.22
CA SER A 435 18.13 -10.85 8.02
C SER A 435 18.23 -9.33 8.15
N ALA A 436 17.64 -8.60 7.21
CA ALA A 436 17.41 -7.16 7.31
C ALA A 436 15.91 -6.90 7.47
N ILE A 437 15.52 -6.14 8.49
CA ILE A 437 14.12 -5.79 8.75
C ILE A 437 13.99 -4.28 8.55
N SER A 438 13.14 -3.88 7.61
CA SER A 438 12.90 -2.47 7.27
C SER A 438 11.62 -2.35 6.47
N ALA A 439 11.13 -1.11 6.31
CA ALA A 439 10.11 -0.82 5.31
C ALA A 439 10.62 -1.09 3.88
N PRO A 440 9.74 -1.36 2.92
CA PRO A 440 10.08 -1.46 1.51
C PRO A 440 10.77 -0.18 1.01
N ARG A 441 11.55 -0.30 -0.08
CA ARG A 441 12.22 0.86 -0.69
C ARG A 441 11.20 1.95 -1.04
N GLY A 442 11.46 3.18 -0.57
CA GLY A 442 10.57 4.34 -0.76
C GLY A 442 9.44 4.45 0.28
N GLN A 443 9.48 3.67 1.35
CA GLN A 443 8.61 3.82 2.52
C GLN A 443 9.46 4.10 3.76
N HIS A 444 8.83 4.62 4.83
CA HIS A 444 9.47 4.94 6.10
C HIS A 444 9.17 3.88 7.15
N ASP A 445 10.10 3.69 8.09
CA ASP A 445 9.95 2.84 9.27
C ASP A 445 10.28 3.59 10.58
N ASP A 446 10.20 4.94 10.56
CA ASP A 446 10.62 5.81 11.67
C ASP A 446 9.81 5.55 12.95
N TYR A 447 8.48 5.44 12.85
CA TYR A 447 7.63 5.07 13.98
C TYR A 447 7.84 3.62 14.40
N ALA A 448 8.02 2.72 13.46
CA ALA A 448 8.28 1.32 13.77
C ALA A 448 9.63 1.15 14.49
N CYS A 449 10.66 1.91 14.09
CA CYS A 449 11.96 1.95 14.73
C CYS A 449 11.86 2.40 16.19
N VAL A 450 11.21 3.54 16.44
CA VAL A 450 11.11 4.06 17.83
C VAL A 450 10.26 3.16 18.73
N ILE A 451 9.22 2.50 18.19
CA ILE A 451 8.43 1.50 18.93
C ILE A 451 9.28 0.28 19.29
N ALA A 452 10.09 -0.21 18.33
CA ALA A 452 10.99 -1.33 18.56
C ALA A 452 12.05 -1.01 19.65
N MET A 453 12.66 0.18 19.58
CA MET A 453 13.60 0.66 20.58
C MET A 453 12.96 0.75 21.99
N LEU A 454 11.75 1.31 22.05
CA LEU A 454 11.00 1.42 23.30
C LEU A 454 10.71 0.04 23.91
N ASN A 455 10.14 -0.87 23.12
CA ASN A 455 9.85 -2.23 23.57
C ASN A 455 11.10 -2.96 24.04
N TRP A 456 12.20 -2.85 23.29
CA TRP A 456 13.49 -3.41 23.67
C TRP A 456 13.94 -2.93 25.05
N GLN A 457 13.87 -1.62 25.32
CA GLN A 457 14.30 -1.05 26.61
C GLN A 457 13.36 -1.40 27.75
N CYS A 458 12.06 -1.40 27.53
CA CYS A 458 11.10 -1.86 28.53
C CYS A 458 11.36 -3.30 28.98
N ARG A 459 11.86 -4.15 28.08
CA ARG A 459 12.15 -5.57 28.36
C ARG A 459 13.56 -5.79 28.93
N LYS A 460 14.57 -5.06 28.45
CA LYS A 460 15.97 -5.20 28.89
C LYS A 460 16.20 -4.77 30.34
N ASN A 461 15.39 -3.88 30.87
CA ASN A 461 15.45 -3.49 32.30
C ASN A 461 15.02 -4.61 33.27
N GLN A 462 14.68 -5.81 32.76
CA GLN A 462 14.49 -7.01 33.60
C GLN A 462 15.76 -7.45 34.32
N ASP A 463 16.93 -7.32 33.68
CA ASP A 463 18.19 -7.87 34.21
C ASP A 463 18.87 -6.95 35.23
N ARG A 464 18.34 -5.74 35.49
CA ARG A 464 18.91 -4.78 36.45
C ARG A 464 18.20 -4.71 37.80
N GLY A 465 17.17 -5.48 38.01
CA GLY A 465 16.55 -5.69 39.31
C GLY A 465 17.28 -6.82 40.06
N TRP A 466 18.13 -6.45 41.07
CA TRP A 466 18.98 -7.31 41.90
C TRP A 466 20.38 -7.57 41.31
N GLY A 467 21.25 -6.59 41.41
CA GLY A 467 22.68 -6.74 41.17
C GLY A 467 23.44 -5.54 41.69
N LEU A 468 23.99 -5.69 42.88
CA LEU A 468 24.91 -4.79 43.57
C LEU A 468 25.95 -4.16 42.63
N LEU A 469 26.23 -2.89 42.84
CA LEU A 469 27.42 -2.16 42.43
C LEU A 469 28.68 -3.05 42.42
N VAL A 470 29.13 -3.43 41.25
CA VAL A 470 30.49 -3.90 41.02
C VAL A 470 31.14 -2.88 40.09
N SER A 471 31.99 -2.04 40.69
CA SER A 471 32.95 -1.21 39.96
C SER A 471 33.79 -2.08 39.05
N PRO A 472 34.08 -1.70 37.83
CA PRO A 472 35.10 -2.36 37.02
C PRO A 472 36.46 -1.95 37.58
N GLY A 473 37.04 -2.82 38.43
CA GLY A 473 38.43 -2.75 38.85
C GLY A 473 39.33 -2.86 37.61
N ARG A 474 40.23 -1.90 37.51
CA ARG A 474 41.42 -1.96 36.65
C ARG A 474 42.12 -3.32 36.85
N ARG A 475 42.26 -4.08 35.78
CA ARG A 475 43.31 -5.08 35.67
C ARG A 475 44.37 -4.58 34.68
N THR A 476 45.42 -4.04 35.23
CA THR A 476 46.76 -4.09 34.65
C THR A 476 47.17 -5.55 34.55
N VAL A 477 47.54 -5.98 33.35
CA VAL A 477 48.35 -7.17 33.17
C VAL A 477 49.58 -6.71 32.40
N GLU A 478 50.70 -6.73 33.12
CA GLU A 478 52.03 -6.84 32.56
C GLU A 478 52.23 -8.25 32.02
N PHE A 479 52.97 -8.32 31.00
CA PHE A 479 53.79 -9.25 30.22
C PHE A 479 53.24 -9.52 28.81
#